data_594602e49eb8bc8990cda4f6eb80db52
#
_entry.id   594602e49eb8bc8990cda4f6eb80db52
#
_cell.length_a   1.000
_cell.length_b   1.000
_cell.length_c   1.000
_cell.angle_alpha   90.00
_cell.angle_beta   90.00
_cell.angle_gamma   90.00
#
_symmetry.space_group_name_H-M   'P 1'
#
loop_
_entity.id
_entity.type
_entity.pdbx_description
1 polymer ?
#
loop_
_entity_poly.entity_id
_entity_poly.type
_entity_poly.pdbx_seq_one_letter_code
_entity_poly.pdbx_strand_id
1 'polypeptide(L)'
;MKLSVLANLYGSLPLDKALEKITSLGVHCVEIGAGGYPGKDHCNPAELLADEKKLEAFKATFKKYDVEICALACHGNPIHPDKAIAKQFHADMTNAILLAEKIGVDTIVGFSGCPGSDPDAKRPTWVTCPWPDDFLATLEYQWEVMIAYWKDMTAFAKAHGVTKIALEMHPGFCVYNPETLLKLRSAVGDVIGANLDPSHLIWQGINPVLAARALAG
;
A
#
# COMPACT_ATOMS: atom_id res chain seq x y z
N MET A 1 -19.01 -0.42 -8.37
CA MET A 1 -17.60 -0.76 -8.73
C MET A 1 -17.20 0.20 -9.83
N LYS A 2 -16.02 0.82 -9.73
CA LYS A 2 -15.47 1.74 -10.75
C LYS A 2 -14.29 1.05 -11.44
N LEU A 3 -14.12 1.28 -12.74
CA LEU A 3 -12.91 0.90 -13.46
C LEU A 3 -11.85 1.98 -13.22
N SER A 4 -10.67 1.58 -12.78
CA SER A 4 -9.53 2.47 -12.60
C SER A 4 -8.27 1.90 -13.25
N VAL A 5 -7.28 2.77 -13.45
CA VAL A 5 -5.96 2.42 -13.99
C VAL A 5 -4.90 2.87 -13.00
N LEU A 6 -3.92 2.01 -12.73
CA LEU A 6 -2.70 2.42 -12.03
C LEU A 6 -1.86 3.29 -12.97
N ALA A 7 -1.77 4.59 -12.67
CA ALA A 7 -1.15 5.59 -13.55
C ALA A 7 0.33 5.35 -13.84
N ASN A 8 1.01 4.53 -13.06
CA ASN A 8 2.41 4.12 -13.25
C ASN A 8 2.69 3.47 -14.60
N LEU A 9 1.67 2.91 -15.27
CA LEU A 9 1.78 2.42 -16.65
C LEU A 9 2.24 3.52 -17.62
N TYR A 10 2.03 4.77 -17.27
CA TYR A 10 2.37 5.95 -18.06
C TYR A 10 3.42 6.83 -17.36
N GLY A 11 4.22 6.28 -16.44
CA GLY A 11 5.20 7.02 -15.64
C GLY A 11 6.26 7.78 -16.45
N SER A 12 6.51 7.36 -17.70
CA SER A 12 7.41 8.06 -18.62
C SER A 12 6.81 9.33 -19.26
N LEU A 13 5.49 9.55 -19.12
CA LEU A 13 4.80 10.74 -19.65
C LEU A 13 4.61 11.76 -18.53
N PRO A 14 4.56 13.08 -18.84
CA PRO A 14 4.06 14.08 -17.91
C PRO A 14 2.62 13.75 -17.46
N LEU A 15 2.24 14.12 -16.24
CA LEU A 15 0.94 13.79 -15.65
C LEU A 15 -0.25 14.17 -16.56
N ASP A 16 -0.24 15.37 -17.13
CA ASP A 16 -1.31 15.81 -18.03
C ASP A 16 -1.46 14.92 -19.26
N LYS A 17 -0.34 14.44 -19.83
CA LYS A 17 -0.33 13.50 -20.96
C LYS A 17 -0.75 12.10 -20.58
N ALA A 18 -0.39 11.66 -19.37
CA ALA A 18 -0.87 10.39 -18.82
C ALA A 18 -2.39 10.40 -18.64
N LEU A 19 -2.95 11.47 -18.06
CA LEU A 19 -4.40 11.61 -17.87
C LEU A 19 -5.15 11.75 -19.20
N GLU A 20 -4.61 12.52 -20.16
CA GLU A 20 -5.16 12.62 -21.52
C GLU A 20 -5.27 11.23 -22.18
N LYS A 21 -4.23 10.41 -22.04
CA LYS A 21 -4.20 9.05 -22.57
C LYS A 21 -5.24 8.15 -21.87
N ILE A 22 -5.30 8.18 -20.55
CA ILE A 22 -6.22 7.36 -19.74
C ILE A 22 -7.67 7.73 -20.07
N THR A 23 -8.00 9.03 -20.13
CA THR A 23 -9.36 9.47 -20.44
C THR A 23 -9.77 9.17 -21.88
N SER A 24 -8.82 9.15 -22.82
CA SER A 24 -9.10 8.71 -24.21
C SER A 24 -9.56 7.25 -24.31
N LEU A 25 -9.31 6.43 -23.27
CA LEU A 25 -9.80 5.07 -23.13
C LEU A 25 -11.14 4.97 -22.41
N GLY A 26 -11.76 6.09 -22.04
CA GLY A 26 -13.01 6.16 -21.29
C GLY A 26 -12.85 5.87 -19.80
N VAL A 27 -11.62 5.96 -19.25
CA VAL A 27 -11.36 5.74 -17.81
C VAL A 27 -11.19 7.09 -17.12
N HIS A 28 -11.98 7.33 -16.09
CA HIS A 28 -12.00 8.57 -15.30
C HIS A 28 -11.68 8.35 -13.81
N CYS A 29 -10.98 7.27 -13.51
CA CYS A 29 -10.54 6.96 -12.16
C CYS A 29 -9.14 6.36 -12.21
N VAL A 30 -8.25 6.80 -11.31
CA VAL A 30 -6.88 6.30 -11.27
C VAL A 30 -6.47 5.98 -9.84
N GLU A 31 -5.63 4.96 -9.72
CA GLU A 31 -4.71 4.79 -8.60
C GLU A 31 -3.38 5.43 -9.00
N ILE A 32 -2.72 6.18 -8.10
CA ILE A 32 -1.48 6.90 -8.44
C ILE A 32 -0.34 6.55 -7.49
N GLY A 33 0.85 6.27 -8.03
CA GLY A 33 2.04 6.01 -7.26
C GLY A 33 2.48 7.23 -6.43
N ALA A 34 2.58 7.04 -5.12
CA ALA A 34 2.89 8.08 -4.15
C ALA A 34 4.09 7.73 -3.26
N GLY A 35 4.82 6.67 -3.58
CA GLY A 35 6.01 6.23 -2.85
C GLY A 35 6.28 4.74 -2.97
N GLY A 36 7.40 4.31 -2.41
CA GLY A 36 7.79 2.92 -2.44
C GLY A 36 8.10 2.39 -3.84
N TYR A 37 7.78 1.14 -4.11
CA TYR A 37 8.03 0.47 -5.40
C TYR A 37 7.28 1.10 -6.58
N PRO A 38 6.03 1.58 -6.45
CA PRO A 38 5.36 2.32 -7.53
C PRO A 38 6.08 3.60 -7.95
N GLY A 39 6.97 4.14 -7.14
CA GLY A 39 7.64 5.40 -7.44
C GLY A 39 6.79 6.64 -7.20
N LYS A 40 7.25 7.79 -7.70
CA LYS A 40 6.66 9.12 -7.46
C LYS A 40 6.60 9.95 -8.74
N ASP A 41 6.60 9.34 -9.91
CA ASP A 41 6.75 10.03 -11.20
C ASP A 41 5.68 11.11 -11.42
N HIS A 42 4.43 10.80 -11.02
CA HIS A 42 3.30 11.72 -11.17
C HIS A 42 2.88 12.38 -9.85
N CYS A 43 3.29 11.83 -8.71
CA CYS A 43 2.84 12.26 -7.41
C CYS A 43 3.97 12.07 -6.38
N ASN A 44 4.67 13.16 -6.06
CA ASN A 44 5.65 13.17 -4.98
C ASN A 44 5.03 13.82 -3.73
N PRO A 45 4.55 13.06 -2.74
CA PRO A 45 3.87 13.62 -1.59
C PRO A 45 4.72 14.63 -0.81
N ALA A 46 6.01 14.37 -0.63
CA ALA A 46 6.89 15.29 0.11
C ALA A 46 6.99 16.66 -0.57
N GLU A 47 7.06 16.71 -1.91
CA GLU A 47 7.11 17.97 -2.64
C GLU A 47 5.75 18.69 -2.63
N LEU A 48 4.66 17.95 -2.81
CA LEU A 48 3.31 18.51 -2.83
C LEU A 48 2.91 19.08 -1.47
N LEU A 49 3.32 18.42 -0.37
CA LEU A 49 3.08 18.90 0.99
C LEU A 49 3.92 20.14 1.35
N ALA A 50 5.09 20.29 0.74
CA ALA A 50 5.98 21.42 0.99
C ALA A 50 5.64 22.67 0.18
N ASP A 51 4.83 22.57 -0.89
CA ASP A 51 4.53 23.66 -1.81
C ASP A 51 3.04 23.67 -2.18
N GLU A 52 2.29 24.57 -1.56
CA GLU A 52 0.84 24.75 -1.79
C GLU A 52 0.52 25.03 -3.28
N LYS A 53 1.37 25.76 -3.99
CA LYS A 53 1.14 26.05 -5.42
C LYS A 53 1.26 24.79 -6.27
N LYS A 54 2.23 23.94 -5.96
CA LYS A 54 2.37 22.63 -6.62
C LYS A 54 1.17 21.73 -6.30
N LEU A 55 0.70 21.71 -5.05
CA LEU A 55 -0.46 20.94 -4.65
C LEU A 55 -1.73 21.38 -5.40
N GLU A 56 -1.99 22.67 -5.47
CA GLU A 56 -3.14 23.20 -6.20
C GLU A 56 -3.05 22.96 -7.73
N ALA A 57 -1.85 23.07 -8.31
CA ALA A 57 -1.63 22.72 -9.71
C ALA A 57 -1.86 21.21 -9.97
N PHE A 58 -1.44 20.35 -9.06
CA PHE A 58 -1.70 18.92 -9.10
C PHE A 58 -3.22 18.64 -9.10
N LYS A 59 -3.96 19.18 -8.14
CA LYS A 59 -5.42 19.05 -8.04
C LYS A 59 -6.13 19.57 -9.29
N ALA A 60 -5.70 20.74 -9.80
CA ALA A 60 -6.26 21.36 -11.00
C ALA A 60 -6.07 20.48 -12.24
N THR A 61 -4.96 19.73 -12.33
CA THR A 61 -4.71 18.81 -13.45
C THR A 61 -5.74 17.70 -13.47
N PHE A 62 -6.06 17.07 -12.35
CA PHE A 62 -7.10 16.04 -12.26
C PHE A 62 -8.49 16.60 -12.59
N LYS A 63 -8.80 17.78 -12.05
CA LYS A 63 -10.07 18.47 -12.34
C LYS A 63 -10.23 18.79 -13.84
N LYS A 64 -9.16 19.20 -14.50
CA LYS A 64 -9.16 19.51 -15.95
C LYS A 64 -9.57 18.29 -16.79
N TYR A 65 -9.15 17.11 -16.43
CA TYR A 65 -9.44 15.88 -17.16
C TYR A 65 -10.65 15.12 -16.61
N ASP A 66 -11.34 15.65 -15.61
CA ASP A 66 -12.44 14.98 -14.92
C ASP A 66 -12.06 13.57 -14.45
N VAL A 67 -10.90 13.47 -13.76
CA VAL A 67 -10.36 12.21 -13.24
C VAL A 67 -10.35 12.24 -11.72
N GLU A 68 -10.90 11.18 -11.12
CA GLU A 68 -10.87 10.92 -9.68
C GLU A 68 -9.62 10.12 -9.32
N ILE A 69 -9.00 10.44 -8.19
CA ILE A 69 -7.98 9.59 -7.56
C ILE A 69 -8.70 8.68 -6.55
N CYS A 70 -8.75 7.38 -6.81
CA CYS A 70 -9.40 6.43 -5.90
C CYS A 70 -8.48 5.92 -4.80
N ALA A 71 -7.18 5.93 -4.99
CA ALA A 71 -6.20 5.50 -4.00
C ALA A 71 -4.80 6.05 -4.30
N LEU A 72 -3.98 6.16 -3.27
CA LEU A 72 -2.55 6.39 -3.39
C LEU A 72 -1.78 5.07 -3.18
N ALA A 73 -0.99 4.66 -4.18
CA ALA A 73 -0.16 3.46 -4.13
C ALA A 73 1.19 3.76 -3.46
N CYS A 74 1.45 3.12 -2.33
CA CYS A 74 2.66 3.30 -1.54
C CYS A 74 3.18 1.94 -1.05
N HIS A 75 3.52 1.06 -2.00
CA HIS A 75 4.00 -0.28 -1.72
C HIS A 75 5.46 -0.23 -1.24
N GLY A 76 5.74 -0.83 -0.09
CA GLY A 76 7.08 -0.83 0.48
C GLY A 76 7.22 -1.77 1.66
N ASN A 77 8.42 -1.78 2.26
CA ASN A 77 8.70 -2.55 3.47
C ASN A 77 9.08 -1.63 4.63
N PRO A 78 8.12 -1.01 5.31
CA PRO A 78 8.40 -0.06 6.39
C PRO A 78 8.95 -0.71 7.67
N ILE A 79 8.94 -2.03 7.73
CA ILE A 79 9.52 -2.85 8.81
C ILE A 79 10.73 -3.65 8.34
N HIS A 80 11.40 -3.18 7.26
CA HIS A 80 12.63 -3.79 6.77
C HIS A 80 13.70 -3.85 7.87
N PRO A 81 14.46 -4.97 8.00
CA PRO A 81 15.51 -5.08 9.04
C PRO A 81 16.62 -4.05 8.89
N ASP A 82 16.96 -3.62 7.66
CA ASP A 82 17.79 -2.44 7.44
C ASP A 82 17.01 -1.18 7.81
N LYS A 83 17.46 -0.47 8.85
CA LYS A 83 16.79 0.69 9.42
C LYS A 83 16.73 1.89 8.47
N ALA A 84 17.69 2.03 7.54
CA ALA A 84 17.66 3.12 6.55
C ALA A 84 16.56 2.87 5.51
N ILE A 85 16.42 1.63 5.06
CA ILE A 85 15.35 1.21 4.14
C ILE A 85 13.98 1.33 4.82
N ALA A 86 13.85 0.82 6.05
CA ALA A 86 12.62 0.93 6.84
C ALA A 86 12.19 2.40 7.01
N LYS A 87 13.12 3.27 7.37
CA LYS A 87 12.87 4.71 7.54
C LYS A 87 12.36 5.37 6.26
N GLN A 88 12.94 5.00 5.11
CA GLN A 88 12.50 5.55 3.83
C GLN A 88 11.06 5.14 3.50
N PHE A 89 10.73 3.85 3.59
CA PHE A 89 9.38 3.37 3.32
C PHE A 89 8.35 3.87 4.35
N HIS A 90 8.75 4.00 5.62
CA HIS A 90 7.90 4.63 6.62
C HIS A 90 7.61 6.11 6.30
N ALA A 91 8.62 6.87 5.88
CA ALA A 91 8.45 8.26 5.46
C ALA A 91 7.54 8.38 4.21
N ASP A 92 7.68 7.48 3.24
CA ASP A 92 6.82 7.44 2.06
C ASP A 92 5.36 7.18 2.46
N MET A 93 5.10 6.20 3.32
CA MET A 93 3.76 5.88 3.82
C MET A 93 3.15 7.06 4.61
N THR A 94 3.91 7.66 5.50
CA THR A 94 3.47 8.82 6.28
C THR A 94 3.11 10.00 5.38
N ASN A 95 3.98 10.33 4.42
CA ASN A 95 3.73 11.41 3.47
C ASN A 95 2.54 11.12 2.55
N ALA A 96 2.34 9.88 2.12
CA ALA A 96 1.18 9.48 1.33
C ALA A 96 -0.13 9.69 2.12
N ILE A 97 -0.17 9.32 3.40
CA ILE A 97 -1.32 9.55 4.28
C ILE A 97 -1.61 11.05 4.46
N LEU A 98 -0.58 11.85 4.73
CA LEU A 98 -0.73 13.31 4.86
C LEU A 98 -1.21 13.98 3.57
N LEU A 99 -0.72 13.51 2.42
CA LEU A 99 -1.20 14.00 1.12
C LEU A 99 -2.64 13.57 0.87
N ALA A 100 -3.01 12.33 1.19
CA ALA A 100 -4.37 11.82 1.04
C ALA A 100 -5.38 12.69 1.77
N GLU A 101 -5.09 13.13 3.00
CA GLU A 101 -5.89 14.11 3.76
C GLU A 101 -6.08 15.42 2.97
N LYS A 102 -4.98 15.96 2.38
CA LYS A 102 -5.02 17.23 1.64
C LYS A 102 -5.80 17.19 0.33
N ILE A 103 -5.87 16.02 -0.30
CA ILE A 103 -6.55 15.85 -1.59
C ILE A 103 -7.90 15.12 -1.48
N GLY A 104 -8.32 14.74 -0.27
CA GLY A 104 -9.60 14.09 -0.02
C GLY A 104 -9.66 12.62 -0.45
N VAL A 105 -8.54 11.91 -0.46
CA VAL A 105 -8.45 10.47 -0.73
C VAL A 105 -8.45 9.71 0.59
N ASP A 106 -9.31 8.71 0.73
CA ASP A 106 -9.46 7.94 1.96
C ASP A 106 -8.75 6.59 1.98
N THR A 107 -8.08 6.25 0.87
CA THR A 107 -7.53 4.90 0.64
C THR A 107 -6.04 4.95 0.26
N ILE A 108 -5.24 4.18 0.98
CA ILE A 108 -3.84 3.89 0.64
C ILE A 108 -3.72 2.41 0.25
N VAL A 109 -2.98 2.12 -0.80
CA VAL A 109 -2.64 0.75 -1.21
C VAL A 109 -1.16 0.49 -0.92
N GLY A 110 -0.82 -0.69 -0.36
CA GLY A 110 0.56 -1.00 -0.03
C GLY A 110 0.82 -2.45 0.34
N PHE A 111 2.04 -2.72 0.81
CA PHE A 111 2.42 -4.03 1.36
C PHE A 111 2.49 -4.00 2.88
N SER A 112 2.30 -5.16 3.51
CA SER A 112 2.40 -5.30 4.96
C SER A 112 3.80 -5.06 5.52
N GLY A 113 4.81 -5.26 4.69
CA GLY A 113 6.20 -5.38 5.12
C GLY A 113 6.57 -6.83 5.48
N CYS A 114 7.88 -7.03 5.63
CA CYS A 114 8.48 -8.28 6.07
C CYS A 114 9.74 -7.97 6.88
N PRO A 115 9.77 -8.29 8.19
CA PRO A 115 10.98 -8.16 9.02
C PRO A 115 12.04 -9.21 8.69
N GLY A 116 13.14 -9.17 9.40
CA GLY A 116 14.13 -10.25 9.41
C GLY A 116 13.72 -11.44 10.27
N SER A 117 14.65 -12.38 10.46
CA SER A 117 14.49 -13.53 11.34
C SER A 117 14.50 -13.16 12.82
N ASP A 118 15.17 -12.08 13.15
CA ASP A 118 15.46 -11.60 14.51
C ASP A 118 15.83 -10.11 14.48
N PRO A 119 16.03 -9.43 15.64
CA PRO A 119 16.36 -8.01 15.72
C PRO A 119 17.67 -7.59 15.04
N ASP A 120 18.62 -8.52 14.90
CA ASP A 120 19.95 -8.27 14.32
C ASP A 120 20.04 -8.60 12.82
N ALA A 121 18.99 -9.19 12.26
CA ALA A 121 18.90 -9.52 10.84
C ALA A 121 19.12 -8.28 9.95
N LYS A 122 19.72 -8.52 8.78
CA LYS A 122 20.00 -7.46 7.78
C LYS A 122 19.11 -7.56 6.55
N ARG A 123 18.39 -8.66 6.39
CA ARG A 123 17.54 -8.93 5.22
C ARG A 123 16.18 -9.47 5.68
N PRO A 124 15.11 -9.19 4.94
CA PRO A 124 13.80 -9.79 5.20
C PRO A 124 13.87 -11.32 5.10
N THR A 125 13.12 -11.98 5.94
CA THR A 125 12.98 -13.44 5.94
C THR A 125 11.50 -13.78 5.80
N TRP A 126 11.11 -14.37 4.68
CA TRP A 126 9.72 -14.73 4.45
C TRP A 126 9.45 -16.16 4.92
N VAL A 127 8.67 -16.30 6.00
CA VAL A 127 8.30 -17.59 6.57
C VAL A 127 6.86 -17.93 6.16
N THR A 128 6.70 -19.03 5.43
CA THR A 128 5.39 -19.55 4.98
C THR A 128 5.01 -20.86 5.67
N CYS A 129 6.00 -21.59 6.21
CA CYS A 129 5.80 -22.84 6.94
C CYS A 129 6.55 -22.73 8.28
N PRO A 130 5.84 -22.72 9.43
CA PRO A 130 6.46 -22.54 10.75
C PRO A 130 7.00 -23.84 11.32
N TRP A 131 7.74 -24.60 10.52
CA TRP A 131 8.39 -25.85 10.90
C TRP A 131 9.73 -25.98 10.15
N PRO A 132 10.81 -26.37 10.81
CA PRO A 132 10.96 -26.69 12.26
C PRO A 132 10.86 -25.47 13.19
N ASP A 133 11.03 -25.68 14.51
CA ASP A 133 10.76 -24.69 15.58
C ASP A 133 11.48 -23.35 15.40
N ASP A 134 12.65 -23.33 14.77
CA ASP A 134 13.37 -22.08 14.44
C ASP A 134 12.53 -21.16 13.54
N PHE A 135 11.78 -21.71 12.60
CA PHE A 135 10.88 -20.93 11.75
C PHE A 135 9.64 -20.44 12.50
N LEU A 136 9.17 -21.20 13.51
CA LEU A 136 8.09 -20.75 14.38
C LEU A 136 8.53 -19.52 15.19
N ALA A 137 9.71 -19.58 15.85
CA ALA A 137 10.24 -18.43 16.59
C ALA A 137 10.44 -17.20 15.71
N THR A 138 10.94 -17.37 14.49
CA THR A 138 11.06 -16.30 13.50
C THR A 138 9.68 -15.70 13.15
N LEU A 139 8.69 -16.55 12.90
CA LEU A 139 7.33 -16.08 12.55
C LEU A 139 6.68 -15.32 13.70
N GLU A 140 6.82 -15.79 14.94
CA GLU A 140 6.30 -15.10 16.14
C GLU A 140 6.92 -13.70 16.27
N TYR A 141 8.24 -13.57 16.21
CA TYR A 141 8.94 -12.30 16.21
C TYR A 141 8.44 -11.35 15.10
N GLN A 142 8.28 -11.87 13.88
CA GLN A 142 7.82 -11.07 12.75
C GLN A 142 6.41 -10.51 12.96
N TRP A 143 5.50 -11.33 13.52
CA TRP A 143 4.15 -10.88 13.83
C TRP A 143 4.11 -9.85 14.94
N GLU A 144 4.96 -9.95 15.94
CA GLU A 144 5.10 -8.92 16.99
C GLU A 144 5.51 -7.58 16.39
N VAL A 145 6.57 -7.56 15.56
CA VAL A 145 7.06 -6.35 14.89
C VAL A 145 5.98 -5.76 13.98
N MET A 146 5.33 -6.59 13.18
CA MET A 146 4.31 -6.16 12.24
C MET A 146 3.08 -5.58 12.94
N ILE A 147 2.56 -6.26 13.95
CA ILE A 147 1.40 -5.78 14.71
C ILE A 147 1.71 -4.46 15.42
N ALA A 148 2.88 -4.32 16.03
CA ALA A 148 3.29 -3.08 16.67
C ALA A 148 3.30 -1.92 15.65
N TYR A 149 3.95 -2.09 14.51
CA TYR A 149 3.99 -1.08 13.45
C TYR A 149 2.60 -0.69 12.94
N TRP A 150 1.76 -1.67 12.61
CA TRP A 150 0.46 -1.38 12.03
C TRP A 150 -0.56 -0.82 13.03
N LYS A 151 -0.42 -1.09 14.33
CA LYS A 151 -1.21 -0.39 15.36
C LYS A 151 -0.99 1.12 15.33
N ASP A 152 0.26 1.54 15.28
CA ASP A 152 0.61 2.97 15.25
C ASP A 152 0.20 3.59 13.90
N MET A 153 0.48 2.91 12.80
CA MET A 153 0.19 3.42 11.46
C MET A 153 -1.32 3.52 11.18
N THR A 154 -2.13 2.56 11.62
CA THR A 154 -3.59 2.64 11.46
C THR A 154 -4.21 3.75 12.32
N ALA A 155 -3.68 3.99 13.52
CA ALA A 155 -4.08 5.12 14.36
C ALA A 155 -3.73 6.45 13.69
N PHE A 156 -2.53 6.57 13.15
CA PHE A 156 -2.09 7.75 12.39
C PHE A 156 -2.96 7.97 11.15
N ALA A 157 -3.22 6.94 10.37
CA ALA A 157 -4.06 7.02 9.17
C ALA A 157 -5.49 7.53 9.51
N LYS A 158 -6.12 6.97 10.53
CA LYS A 158 -7.44 7.42 11.02
C LYS A 158 -7.44 8.89 11.43
N ALA A 159 -6.41 9.34 12.14
CA ALA A 159 -6.28 10.73 12.57
C ALA A 159 -6.21 11.72 11.39
N HIS A 160 -5.78 11.26 10.21
CA HIS A 160 -5.65 12.03 8.97
C HIS A 160 -6.72 11.68 7.91
N GLY A 161 -7.85 11.10 8.31
CA GLY A 161 -8.98 10.85 7.40
C GLY A 161 -8.80 9.68 6.44
N VAL A 162 -7.69 8.95 6.50
CA VAL A 162 -7.49 7.70 5.75
C VAL A 162 -8.17 6.57 6.50
N THR A 163 -9.25 6.07 5.94
CA THR A 163 -10.10 5.04 6.57
C THR A 163 -9.84 3.64 6.05
N LYS A 164 -9.03 3.53 4.99
CA LYS A 164 -8.73 2.27 4.32
C LYS A 164 -7.23 2.19 3.97
N ILE A 165 -6.58 1.17 4.49
CA ILE A 165 -5.25 0.73 4.05
C ILE A 165 -5.42 -0.64 3.43
N ALA A 166 -5.45 -0.69 2.09
CA ALA A 166 -5.65 -1.90 1.32
C ALA A 166 -4.29 -2.58 1.10
N LEU A 167 -4.01 -3.62 1.88
CA LEU A 167 -2.76 -4.37 1.74
C LEU A 167 -2.88 -5.39 0.61
N GLU A 168 -1.93 -5.36 -0.31
CA GLU A 168 -1.80 -6.37 -1.33
C GLU A 168 -1.18 -7.63 -0.72
N MET A 169 -1.85 -8.77 -0.92
CA MET A 169 -1.40 -10.08 -0.46
C MET A 169 -0.33 -10.62 -1.41
N HIS A 170 0.91 -10.17 -1.20
CA HIS A 170 2.02 -10.39 -2.13
C HIS A 170 3.08 -11.33 -1.54
N PRO A 171 3.65 -12.25 -2.35
CA PRO A 171 4.79 -13.09 -1.94
C PRO A 171 5.96 -12.26 -1.42
N GLY A 172 6.67 -12.76 -0.40
CA GLY A 172 7.79 -12.06 0.21
C GLY A 172 7.40 -11.04 1.30
N PHE A 173 6.11 -10.89 1.58
CA PHE A 173 5.58 -10.08 2.68
C PHE A 173 4.81 -10.93 3.69
N CYS A 174 4.68 -10.47 4.94
CA CYS A 174 4.01 -11.25 5.98
C CYS A 174 2.51 -11.45 5.73
N VAL A 175 1.86 -10.49 5.07
CA VAL A 175 0.50 -10.65 4.55
C VAL A 175 0.57 -11.04 3.08
N TYR A 176 0.31 -12.32 2.80
CA TYR A 176 0.43 -12.88 1.44
C TYR A 176 -0.78 -13.74 1.02
N ASN A 177 -1.75 -13.94 1.92
CA ASN A 177 -2.97 -14.67 1.66
C ASN A 177 -4.12 -14.17 2.57
N PRO A 178 -5.37 -14.61 2.35
CA PRO A 178 -6.51 -14.17 3.16
C PRO A 178 -6.36 -14.43 4.67
N GLU A 179 -5.79 -15.56 5.06
CA GLU A 179 -5.58 -15.90 6.48
C GLU A 179 -4.68 -14.88 7.17
N THR A 180 -3.54 -14.56 6.56
CA THR A 180 -2.57 -13.61 7.13
C THR A 180 -3.12 -12.18 7.14
N LEU A 181 -3.92 -11.79 6.16
CA LEU A 181 -4.59 -10.48 6.15
C LEU A 181 -5.63 -10.39 7.27
N LEU A 182 -6.49 -11.39 7.42
CA LEU A 182 -7.49 -11.42 8.48
C LEU A 182 -6.87 -11.46 9.88
N LYS A 183 -5.75 -12.17 10.03
CA LYS A 183 -4.97 -12.19 11.29
C LYS A 183 -4.48 -10.78 11.64
N LEU A 184 -3.90 -10.04 10.69
CA LEU A 184 -3.46 -8.67 10.93
C LEU A 184 -4.65 -7.75 11.24
N ARG A 185 -5.71 -7.79 10.42
CA ARG A 185 -6.94 -7.00 10.62
C ARG A 185 -7.54 -7.21 12.01
N SER A 186 -7.60 -8.46 12.47
CA SER A 186 -8.08 -8.79 13.82
C SER A 186 -7.23 -8.17 14.93
N ALA A 187 -5.93 -8.00 14.70
CA ALA A 187 -5.00 -7.46 15.70
C ALA A 187 -4.95 -5.93 15.75
N VAL A 188 -5.19 -5.24 14.59
CA VAL A 188 -4.96 -3.79 14.47
C VAL A 188 -6.21 -2.99 14.05
N GLY A 189 -7.29 -3.66 13.67
CA GLY A 189 -8.57 -3.05 13.35
C GLY A 189 -8.94 -3.02 11.86
N ASP A 190 -10.13 -2.51 11.61
CA ASP A 190 -10.87 -2.55 10.35
C ASP A 190 -10.38 -1.58 9.25
N VAL A 191 -9.45 -0.69 9.59
CA VAL A 191 -8.74 0.13 8.57
C VAL A 191 -7.97 -0.74 7.60
N ILE A 192 -7.48 -1.90 8.05
CA ILE A 192 -6.78 -2.86 7.20
C ILE A 192 -7.81 -3.60 6.34
N GLY A 193 -7.65 -3.48 5.04
CA GLY A 193 -8.40 -4.19 4.01
C GLY A 193 -7.49 -4.85 2.99
N ALA A 194 -8.08 -5.42 1.94
CA ALA A 194 -7.35 -6.11 0.88
C ALA A 194 -7.30 -5.29 -0.41
N ASN A 195 -6.12 -5.13 -0.99
CA ASN A 195 -5.95 -5.01 -2.42
C ASN A 195 -5.83 -6.44 -2.97
N LEU A 196 -6.90 -6.92 -3.61
CA LEU A 196 -6.98 -8.30 -4.05
C LEU A 196 -6.44 -8.43 -5.48
N ASP A 197 -5.16 -8.80 -5.57
CA ASP A 197 -4.57 -9.26 -6.83
C ASP A 197 -4.79 -10.78 -6.96
N PRO A 198 -5.62 -11.25 -7.89
CA PRO A 198 -5.90 -12.67 -8.04
C PRO A 198 -4.65 -13.46 -8.49
N SER A 199 -3.69 -12.85 -9.17
CA SER A 199 -2.49 -13.53 -9.65
C SER A 199 -1.66 -14.11 -8.50
N HIS A 200 -1.57 -13.35 -7.38
CA HIS A 200 -0.85 -13.77 -6.18
C HIS A 200 -1.54 -14.90 -5.40
N LEU A 201 -2.83 -15.11 -5.62
CA LEU A 201 -3.58 -16.22 -5.01
C LEU A 201 -3.53 -17.47 -5.89
N ILE A 202 -3.63 -17.29 -7.21
CA ILE A 202 -3.69 -18.41 -8.17
C ILE A 202 -2.46 -19.31 -8.08
N TRP A 203 -1.25 -18.74 -8.03
CA TRP A 203 -0.04 -19.55 -7.93
C TRP A 203 0.09 -20.30 -6.57
N GLN A 204 -0.60 -19.81 -5.52
CA GLN A 204 -0.71 -20.51 -4.23
C GLN A 204 -1.78 -21.61 -4.25
N GLY A 205 -2.50 -21.81 -5.36
CA GLY A 205 -3.62 -22.75 -5.45
C GLY A 205 -4.89 -22.25 -4.75
N ILE A 206 -4.97 -20.96 -4.41
CA ILE A 206 -6.11 -20.34 -3.73
C ILE A 206 -7.11 -19.86 -4.78
N ASN A 207 -8.38 -20.23 -4.61
CA ASN A 207 -9.47 -19.75 -5.46
C ASN A 207 -9.78 -18.27 -5.12
N PRO A 208 -9.60 -17.31 -6.08
CA PRO A 208 -9.80 -15.89 -5.81
C PRO A 208 -11.25 -15.53 -5.41
N VAL A 209 -12.22 -16.28 -5.91
CA VAL A 209 -13.63 -16.05 -5.57
C VAL A 209 -13.92 -16.42 -4.11
N LEU A 210 -13.35 -17.53 -3.64
CA LEU A 210 -13.46 -17.92 -2.22
C LEU A 210 -12.69 -16.95 -1.33
N ALA A 211 -11.51 -16.51 -1.77
CA ALA A 211 -10.75 -15.47 -1.07
C ALA A 211 -11.55 -14.16 -0.94
N ALA A 212 -12.13 -13.68 -2.03
CA ALA A 212 -12.98 -12.48 -2.01
C ALA A 212 -14.17 -12.61 -1.04
N ARG A 213 -14.81 -13.79 -0.99
CA ARG A 213 -15.90 -14.06 -0.03
C ARG A 213 -15.42 -14.07 1.41
N ALA A 214 -14.24 -14.65 1.68
CA ALA A 214 -13.68 -14.68 3.02
C ALA A 214 -13.26 -13.29 3.53
N LEU A 215 -12.88 -12.39 2.62
CA LEU A 215 -12.45 -11.03 2.91
C LEU A 215 -13.61 -10.01 2.95
N ALA A 216 -14.80 -10.41 2.50
CA ALA A 216 -15.98 -9.56 2.53
C ALA A 216 -16.48 -9.37 3.97
N GLY A 217 -16.67 -8.13 4.40
CA GLY A 217 -17.16 -7.76 5.73
C GLY A 217 -16.48 -6.54 6.30
#